data_18e20765d56b7ca2c6f215cd8b12282c
#
_entry.id   18e20765d56b7ca2c6f215cd8b12282c
#
_cell.length_a   1.000
_cell.length_b   1.000
_cell.length_c   1.000
_cell.angle_alpha   90.00
_cell.angle_beta   90.00
_cell.angle_gamma   90.00
#
_symmetry.space_group_name_H-M   'P 1'
#
loop_
_entity.id
_entity.type
_entity.pdbx_description
1 polymer ?
#
loop_
_entity_poly.entity_id
_entity_poly.type
_entity_poly.pdbx_seq_one_letter_code
_entity_poly.pdbx_strand_id
1 'polypeptide(L)' 'MRDSSWHSEIQARYRGYTVAELQYVRADAKAAAQAVISGSPRQNDYLDMAIYSSQELKRRENLT' A
#
# COMPACT_ATOMS: atom_id res chain seq x y z
N MET A 1 -5.14 14.40 -4.59
CA MET A 1 -5.38 13.76 -3.29
C MET A 1 -6.58 12.84 -3.39
N ARG A 2 -6.45 11.63 -2.89
CA ARG A 2 -7.56 10.67 -2.86
C ARG A 2 -8.50 10.98 -1.70
N ASP A 3 -9.77 10.67 -1.86
CA ASP A 3 -10.73 10.84 -0.78
C ASP A 3 -10.64 9.68 0.22
N SER A 4 -11.36 9.80 1.34
CA SER A 4 -11.32 8.77 2.38
C SER A 4 -11.92 7.44 1.92
N SER A 5 -12.82 7.48 0.93
CA SER A 5 -13.41 6.28 0.36
C SER A 5 -12.33 5.41 -0.31
N TRP A 6 -11.42 6.03 -1.07
CA TRP A 6 -10.32 5.29 -1.71
C TRP A 6 -9.42 4.62 -0.67
N HIS A 7 -9.07 5.35 0.40
CA HIS A 7 -8.23 4.82 1.46
C HIS A 7 -8.89 3.61 2.14
N SER A 8 -10.17 3.71 2.45
CA SER A 8 -10.92 2.61 3.06
C SER A 8 -11.00 1.40 2.13
N GLU A 9 -11.24 1.63 0.85
CA GLU A 9 -11.35 0.56 -0.13
C GLU A 9 -10.04 -0.20 -0.30
N ILE A 10 -8.91 0.51 -0.36
CA ILE A 10 -7.62 -0.15 -0.56
C ILE A 10 -7.22 -0.95 0.68
N GLN A 11 -7.51 -0.45 1.87
CA GLN A 11 -7.25 -1.17 3.11
C GLN A 11 -8.08 -2.46 3.18
N ALA A 12 -9.37 -2.38 2.81
CA ALA A 12 -10.25 -3.54 2.79
C ALA A 12 -9.76 -4.58 1.78
N ARG A 13 -9.30 -4.12 0.62
CA ARG A 13 -8.77 -4.99 -0.43
C ARG A 13 -7.55 -5.76 0.07
N TYR A 14 -6.65 -5.06 0.77
CA TYR A 14 -5.41 -5.68 1.25
C TYR A 14 -5.65 -6.73 2.32
N ARG A 15 -6.75 -6.63 3.06
CA ARG A 15 -7.11 -7.67 4.05
C ARG A 15 -7.40 -9.01 3.37
N GLY A 16 -7.82 -8.99 2.11
CA GLY A 16 -8.08 -10.20 1.36
C GLY A 16 -6.87 -10.76 0.60
N TYR A 17 -5.74 -10.07 0.65
CA TYR A 17 -4.55 -10.49 -0.08
C TYR A 17 -3.76 -11.51 0.74
N THR A 18 -3.04 -12.40 0.04
CA THR A 18 -2.07 -13.29 0.68
C THR A 18 -0.84 -12.50 1.11
N VAL A 19 -0.03 -13.09 2.00
CA VAL A 19 1.24 -12.49 2.40
C VAL A 19 2.14 -12.23 1.19
N ALA A 20 2.23 -13.19 0.27
CA ALA A 20 3.03 -13.04 -0.94
C ALA A 20 2.54 -11.87 -1.80
N GLU A 21 1.21 -11.73 -1.94
CA GLU A 21 0.64 -10.63 -2.70
C GLU A 21 0.95 -9.28 -2.05
N LEU A 22 0.85 -9.21 -0.72
CA LEU A 22 1.15 -7.98 0.01
C LEU A 22 2.62 -7.59 -0.10
N GLN A 23 3.52 -8.56 -0.04
CA GLN A 23 4.94 -8.32 -0.22
C GLN A 23 5.23 -7.79 -1.62
N TYR A 24 4.58 -8.34 -2.62
CA TYR A 24 4.71 -7.88 -3.99
C TYR A 24 4.20 -6.45 -4.14
N VAL A 25 3.00 -6.17 -3.62
CA VAL A 25 2.40 -4.83 -3.68
C VAL A 25 3.32 -3.80 -3.01
N ARG A 26 3.86 -4.14 -1.84
CA ARG A 26 4.74 -3.23 -1.12
C ARG A 26 6.00 -2.90 -1.93
N ALA A 27 6.65 -3.92 -2.47
CA ALA A 27 7.86 -3.73 -3.26
C ALA A 27 7.57 -2.94 -4.54
N ASP A 28 6.49 -3.27 -5.22
CA ASP A 28 6.09 -2.61 -6.45
C ASP A 28 5.74 -1.15 -6.21
N ALA A 29 4.98 -0.88 -5.15
CA ALA A 29 4.59 0.49 -4.80
C ALA A 29 5.79 1.35 -4.44
N LYS A 30 6.76 0.80 -3.71
CA LYS A 30 7.99 1.52 -3.37
C LYS A 30 8.79 1.86 -4.63
N ALA A 31 8.94 0.89 -5.53
CA ALA A 31 9.65 1.11 -6.78
C ALA A 31 8.94 2.17 -7.64
N ALA A 32 7.61 2.08 -7.72
CA ALA A 32 6.82 3.03 -8.50
C ALA A 32 6.91 4.44 -7.90
N ALA A 33 6.90 4.57 -6.58
CA ALA A 33 7.02 5.87 -5.92
C ALA A 33 8.36 6.55 -6.25
N GLN A 34 9.42 5.76 -6.39
CA GLN A 34 10.73 6.27 -6.74
C GLN A 34 10.86 6.63 -8.23
N ALA A 35 10.05 6.01 -9.06
CA ALA A 35 10.11 6.21 -10.51
C ALA A 35 9.32 7.43 -10.99
N VAL A 36 8.37 7.94 -10.20
CA VAL A 36 7.57 9.10 -10.59
C VAL A 36 8.21 10.38 -10.08
N ILE A 37 7.72 11.51 -10.59
CA ILE A 37 8.22 12.84 -10.21
C ILE A 37 8.00 13.03 -8.70
N SER A 38 9.08 13.43 -8.01
CA SER A 38 9.05 13.65 -6.57
C SER A 38 8.03 14.73 -6.21
N GLY A 39 7.20 14.45 -5.21
CA GLY A 39 6.17 15.37 -4.75
C GLY A 39 4.89 15.36 -5.58
N SER A 40 4.80 14.53 -6.60
CA SER A 40 3.60 14.45 -7.43
C SER A 40 2.46 13.74 -6.68
N PRO A 41 1.19 14.01 -7.05
CA PRO A 41 0.07 13.27 -6.45
C PRO A 41 0.17 11.77 -6.66
N ARG A 42 0.70 11.34 -7.80
CA ARG A 42 0.88 9.91 -8.09
C ARG A 42 1.88 9.27 -7.14
N GLN A 43 2.93 9.99 -6.77
CA GLN A 43 3.88 9.49 -5.78
C GLN A 43 3.20 9.26 -4.43
N ASN A 44 2.34 10.17 -4.01
CA ASN A 44 1.60 10.02 -2.76
C ASN A 44 0.71 8.77 -2.78
N ASP A 45 0.07 8.48 -3.90
CA ASP A 45 -0.75 7.27 -4.04
C ASP A 45 0.09 6.02 -3.85
N TYR A 46 1.26 5.97 -4.49
CA TYR A 46 2.14 4.81 -4.36
C TYR A 46 2.70 4.65 -2.95
N LEU A 47 3.03 5.78 -2.30
CA LEU A 47 3.50 5.73 -0.91
C LEU A 47 2.40 5.21 0.02
N ASP A 48 1.16 5.64 -0.18
CA ASP A 48 0.03 5.14 0.61
C ASP A 48 -0.17 3.65 0.41
N MET A 49 -0.04 3.16 -0.82
CA MET A 49 -0.15 1.73 -1.10
C MET A 49 0.95 0.94 -0.38
N ALA A 50 2.17 1.46 -0.37
CA ALA A 50 3.28 0.82 0.34
C ALA A 50 3.02 0.79 1.85
N ILE A 51 2.52 1.88 2.40
CA ILE A 51 2.20 1.99 3.82
C ILE A 51 1.10 1.00 4.20
N TYR A 52 0.01 0.96 3.45
CA TYR A 52 -1.14 0.11 3.79
C TYR A 52 -0.81 -1.37 3.65
N SER A 53 -0.05 -1.76 2.63
CA SER A 53 0.38 -3.15 2.50
C SER A 53 1.31 -3.55 3.65
N SER A 54 2.21 -2.66 4.05
CA SER A 54 3.12 -2.90 5.18
C SER A 54 2.35 -3.02 6.49
N GLN A 55 1.34 -2.17 6.69
CA GLN A 55 0.50 -2.22 7.90
C GLN A 55 -0.26 -3.53 8.00
N GLU A 56 -0.79 -4.01 6.88
CA GLU A 56 -1.52 -5.27 6.89
C GLU A 56 -0.59 -6.46 7.18
N LEU A 57 0.61 -6.44 6.63
CA LEU A 57 1.61 -7.46 6.93
C LEU A 57 1.96 -7.48 8.42
N LYS A 58 2.17 -6.30 8.99
CA LYS A 58 2.51 -6.17 10.40
C LYS A 58 1.36 -6.62 11.29
N ARG A 59 0.13 -6.28 10.92
CA ARG A 59 -1.05 -6.72 11.66
C ARG A 59 -1.12 -8.25 11.74
N ARG A 60 -0.83 -8.92 10.64
CA ARG A 60 -0.86 -10.39 10.61
C ARG A 60 0.25 -11.01 11.46
N GLU A 61 1.43 -10.40 11.49
CA GLU A 61 2.50 -10.85 12.37
C GLU A 61 2.08 -10.80 13.83
N ASN A 62 1.37 -9.75 14.22
CA ASN A 62 0.94 -9.57 15.59
C ASN A 62 -0.20 -10.51 15.99
N LEU A 63 -0.87 -11.12 15.01
CA LEU A 63 -1.96 -12.06 15.26
C LEU A 63 -1.50 -13.51 15.39
N THR A 64 -0.27 -13.78 15.00
CA THR A 64 0.33 -15.12 15.12
C THR A 64 1.32 -15.17 16.30
#